data_38c6da25a9254cfdf342b15ddace28f0
#
_entry.id   38c6da25a9254cfdf342b15ddace28f0
#
_cell.length_a   1.000
_cell.length_b   1.000
_cell.length_c   1.000
_cell.angle_alpha   90.00
_cell.angle_beta   90.00
_cell.angle_gamma   90.00
#
_symmetry.space_group_name_H-M   'P 1'
#
loop_
_entity.id
_entity.type
_entity.pdbx_description
1 polymer ?
#
loop_
_entity_poly.entity_id
_entity_poly.type
_entity_poly.pdbx_seq_one_letter_code
_entity_poly.pdbx_strand_id
1 'polypeptide(L)' 'MKKSLNIILKQDKINNGILRLVLNDNENKNALSERMMKELIKVFNQVSLDKSIRVIIIASTGNVFCSGHNLKEITNARKN' A
#
# COMPACT_ATOMS: atom_id res chain seq x y z
N MET A 1 -4.16 13.24 19.09
CA MET A 1 -4.04 12.94 18.73
C MET A 1 -3.65 12.26 18.06
N LYS A 2 -3.67 12.30 17.82
CA LYS A 2 -3.44 11.85 17.29
C LYS A 2 -2.98 11.18 16.69
N LYS A 3 -2.89 10.87 16.67
CA LYS A 3 -2.49 10.23 16.12
C LYS A 3 -2.35 9.59 15.27
N SER A 4 -2.06 9.73 15.82
CA SER A 4 -1.67 9.11 15.08
C SER A 4 -1.87 8.50 13.90
N LEU A 5 -1.87 8.87 13.28
CA LEU A 5 -2.41 8.44 12.04
C LEU A 5 -1.31 8.33 11.03
N ASN A 6 -0.58 7.25 11.09
CA ASN A 6 0.38 6.94 10.06
C ASN A 6 -0.37 6.41 8.87
N ILE A 7 -0.57 7.25 7.86
CA ILE A 7 -1.13 6.81 6.60
C ILE A 7 0.00 6.15 5.84
N ILE A 8 -0.03 4.82 5.74
CA ILE A 8 1.04 4.08 5.07
C ILE A 8 0.78 3.87 3.58
N LEU A 9 -0.42 4.18 3.13
CA LEU A 9 -0.76 4.08 1.71
C LEU A 9 -1.58 5.31 1.34
N LYS A 10 -1.02 6.13 0.45
CA LYS A 10 -1.70 7.33 -0.02
C LYS A 10 -2.33 7.09 -1.38
N GLN A 11 -3.40 7.81 -1.66
CA GLN A 11 -4.11 7.71 -2.93
C GLN A 11 -4.17 9.08 -3.59
N ASP A 12 -3.75 9.16 -4.85
CA ASP A 12 -3.84 10.38 -5.64
C ASP A 12 -4.52 10.09 -6.96
N LYS A 13 -5.55 10.82 -7.29
CA LYS A 13 -6.12 10.77 -8.64
C LYS A 13 -5.36 11.78 -9.49
N ILE A 14 -4.63 11.29 -10.48
CA ILE A 14 -3.80 12.16 -11.31
C ILE A 14 -4.59 12.76 -12.45
N ASN A 15 -5.33 11.91 -13.17
CA ASN A 15 -6.14 12.30 -14.32
C ASN A 15 -7.34 11.40 -14.40
N ASN A 16 -8.15 11.62 -15.43
CA ASN A 16 -9.28 10.73 -15.69
C ASN A 16 -8.77 9.30 -15.86
N GLY A 17 -9.18 8.43 -14.97
CA GLY A 17 -8.89 7.02 -15.07
C GLY A 17 -7.56 6.58 -14.50
N ILE A 18 -6.76 7.47 -13.95
CA ILE A 18 -5.46 7.12 -13.39
C ILE A 18 -5.46 7.36 -11.88
N LEU A 19 -5.19 6.31 -11.13
CA LEU A 19 -5.04 6.38 -9.67
C LEU A 19 -3.59 6.06 -9.32
N ARG A 20 -2.97 6.92 -8.54
CA ARG A 20 -1.62 6.66 -8.04
C ARG A 20 -1.70 6.25 -6.58
N LEU A 21 -1.12 5.11 -6.26
CA LEU A 21 -0.99 4.63 -4.90
C LEU A 21 0.46 4.83 -4.47
N VAL A 22 0.65 5.49 -3.34
CA VAL A 22 1.99 5.80 -2.86
C VAL A 22 2.23 5.06 -1.56
N LEU A 23 3.19 4.13 -1.60
CA LEU A 23 3.62 3.42 -0.42
C LEU A 23 4.35 4.41 0.48
N ASN A 24 3.87 4.56 1.70
CA ASN A 24 4.34 5.61 2.60
C ASN A 24 4.66 5.05 3.98
N ASP A 25 5.42 3.98 4.01
CA ASP A 25 5.83 3.34 5.26
C ASP A 25 7.35 3.27 5.31
N ASN A 26 7.95 4.46 5.32
CA ASN A 26 9.39 4.61 5.22
C ASN A 26 10.14 3.94 6.37
N GLU A 27 9.58 3.94 7.56
CA GLU A 27 10.18 3.29 8.71
C GLU A 27 10.41 1.80 8.48
N ASN A 28 9.53 1.17 7.72
CA ASN A 28 9.62 -0.24 7.39
C ASN A 28 10.08 -0.45 5.95
N LYS A 29 10.66 0.57 5.33
CA LYS A 29 11.17 0.56 3.96
C LYS A 29 10.11 0.08 2.98
N ASN A 30 8.88 0.49 3.23
CA ASN A 30 7.71 0.16 2.41
C ASN A 30 7.53 -1.35 2.23
N ALA A 31 7.83 -2.10 3.27
CA ALA A 31 7.65 -3.55 3.25
C ALA A 31 6.17 -3.91 3.07
N LEU A 32 5.93 -5.05 2.45
CA LEU A 32 4.57 -5.59 2.34
C LEU A 32 4.20 -6.25 3.66
N SER A 33 4.07 -5.43 4.68
CA SER A 33 3.62 -5.87 5.98
C SER A 33 2.15 -6.29 5.90
N GLU A 34 1.69 -6.97 6.91
CA GLU A 34 0.28 -7.33 6.99
C GLU A 34 -0.61 -6.09 6.91
N ARG A 35 -0.20 -5.03 7.60
CA ARG A 35 -0.93 -3.77 7.58
C ARG A 35 -0.95 -3.16 6.18
N MET A 36 0.20 -3.12 5.50
CA MET A 36 0.28 -2.59 4.15
C MET A 36 -0.59 -3.40 3.19
N MET A 37 -0.53 -4.72 3.31
CA MET A 37 -1.32 -5.60 2.44
C MET A 37 -2.81 -5.40 2.66
N LYS A 38 -3.24 -5.21 3.90
CA LYS A 38 -4.65 -4.94 4.18
C LYS A 38 -5.10 -3.63 3.54
N GLU A 39 -4.25 -2.60 3.58
CA GLU A 39 -4.56 -1.33 2.96
C GLU A 39 -4.66 -1.46 1.44
N LEU A 40 -3.73 -2.20 0.84
CA LEU A 40 -3.74 -2.42 -0.61
C LEU A 40 -4.99 -3.19 -1.04
N ILE A 41 -5.34 -4.24 -0.31
CA ILE A 41 -6.52 -5.02 -0.62
C ILE A 41 -7.79 -4.17 -0.55
N LYS A 42 -7.88 -3.33 0.48
CA LYS A 42 -9.02 -2.43 0.63
C LYS A 42 -9.16 -1.53 -0.59
N VAL A 43 -8.05 -0.93 -1.03
CA VAL A 43 -8.08 -0.03 -2.18
C VAL A 43 -8.42 -0.80 -3.46
N PHE A 44 -7.81 -1.94 -3.68
CA PHE A 44 -8.09 -2.73 -4.89
C PHE A 44 -9.55 -3.17 -4.95
N ASN A 45 -10.14 -3.52 -3.81
CA ASN A 45 -11.56 -3.86 -3.78
C ASN A 45 -12.43 -2.65 -4.16
N GLN A 46 -12.07 -1.47 -3.69
CA GLN A 46 -12.80 -0.25 -4.04
C GLN A 46 -12.65 0.06 -5.53
N VAL A 47 -11.43 -0.06 -6.04
CA VAL A 47 -11.13 0.26 -7.43
C VAL A 47 -11.82 -0.71 -8.38
N SER A 48 -11.96 -1.97 -8.00
CA SER A 48 -12.62 -2.96 -8.84
C SER A 48 -14.06 -2.62 -9.12
N LEU A 49 -14.67 -1.78 -8.29
CA LEU A 49 -16.04 -1.35 -8.46
C LEU A 49 -16.14 0.02 -9.15
N ASP A 50 -15.01 0.66 -9.37
CA ASP A 50 -14.97 2.00 -9.95
C ASP A 50 -14.53 1.94 -11.41
N LYS A 51 -15.50 1.98 -12.30
CA LYS A 51 -15.22 1.87 -13.73
C LYS A 51 -14.47 3.06 -14.30
N SER A 52 -14.35 4.13 -13.54
CA SER A 52 -13.60 5.30 -13.99
C SER A 52 -12.09 5.09 -13.86
N ILE A 53 -11.67 4.14 -13.03
CA ILE A 53 -10.23 3.86 -12.85
C ILE A 53 -9.80 2.80 -13.85
N ARG A 54 -8.83 3.16 -14.69
CA ARG A 54 -8.34 2.30 -15.78
C ARG A 54 -6.89 1.88 -15.59
N VAL A 55 -6.12 2.68 -14.86
CA VAL A 55 -4.68 2.44 -14.65
C VAL A 55 -4.35 2.76 -13.19
N ILE A 56 -3.52 1.93 -12.60
CA ILE A 56 -3.00 2.16 -11.25
C ILE A 56 -1.49 2.29 -11.36
N ILE A 57 -0.96 3.39 -10.83
CA ILE A 57 0.47 3.61 -10.74
C ILE A 57 0.87 3.41 -9.29
N ILE A 58 1.88 2.60 -9.04
CA ILE A 58 2.38 2.39 -7.69
C ILE A 58 3.72 3.09 -7.53
N ALA A 59 3.80 3.99 -6.59
CA ALA A 59 5.00 4.75 -6.28
C ALA A 59 5.32 4.58 -4.80
N SER A 60 6.40 5.19 -4.35
CA SER A 60 6.77 5.12 -2.93
C SER A 60 7.46 6.39 -2.48
N THR A 61 7.41 6.64 -1.17
CA THR A 61 8.22 7.68 -0.55
C THR A 61 9.55 7.07 -0.10
N GLY A 62 10.53 7.94 0.16
CA GLY A 62 11.81 7.51 0.70
C GLY A 62 12.73 6.90 -0.34
N ASN A 63 13.75 6.21 0.14
CA ASN A 63 14.82 5.68 -0.70
C ASN A 63 14.56 4.26 -1.18
N VAL A 64 13.57 3.58 -0.62
CA VAL A 64 13.27 2.19 -0.96
C VAL A 64 11.87 2.11 -1.50
N PHE A 65 11.72 1.59 -2.73
CA PHE A 65 10.40 1.45 -3.31
C PHE A 65 9.56 0.46 -2.52
N CYS A 66 10.08 -0.76 -2.37
CA CYS A 66 9.40 -1.79 -1.58
C CYS A 66 10.44 -2.84 -1.21
N SER A 67 10.58 -3.10 0.08
CA SER A 67 11.56 -4.08 0.55
C SER A 67 11.05 -5.52 0.51
N GLY A 68 9.82 -5.71 0.03
CA GLY A 68 9.23 -7.03 -0.08
C GLY A 68 8.45 -7.41 1.16
N HIS A 69 8.08 -8.69 1.23
CA HIS A 69 7.29 -9.17 2.34
C HIS A 69 8.15 -9.33 3.59
N ASN A 70 7.56 -9.11 4.73
CA ASN A 70 8.26 -9.26 6.00
C ASN A 70 8.51 -10.74 6.28
N LEU A 71 9.78 -11.14 6.35
CA LEU A 71 10.14 -12.54 6.54
C LEU A 71 9.59 -13.11 7.85
N LYS A 72 9.54 -12.30 8.88
CA LYS A 72 9.02 -12.74 10.16
C LYS A 72 7.55 -13.12 10.06
N GLU A 73 6.79 -12.34 9.31
CA GLU A 73 5.37 -12.64 9.10
C GLU A 73 5.19 -13.91 8.29
N ILE A 74 6.02 -14.11 7.26
CA ILE A 74 5.99 -15.32 6.46
C ILE A 74 6.27 -16.53 7.32
N THR A 75 7.29 -16.45 8.15
CA THR A 75 7.67 -17.54 9.04
C THR A 75 6.53 -17.89 9.99
N ASN A 76 5.91 -16.88 10.57
CA ASN A 76 4.80 -17.09 11.50
C ASN A 76 3.61 -17.75 10.80
N ALA A 77 3.32 -17.31 9.59
CA ALA A 77 2.21 -17.89 8.81
C ALA A 77 2.45 -19.34 8.51
N ARG A 78 3.71 -19.73 8.24
CA ARG A 78 4.05 -21.12 7.92
C ARG A 78 3.96 -22.05 9.09
N LYS A 79 4.06 -21.52 10.30
CA LYS A 79 3.99 -22.36 11.49
C LYS A 79 2.59 -22.80 11.82
N ASN A 80 1.61 -22.23 11.20
CA ASN A 80 0.20 -22.58 11.43
C ASN A 80 -0.33 -23.47 10.31
#